data_bf5b51f4b3610643cea6365a2cc33fe2
#
_entry.id   bf5b51f4b3610643cea6365a2cc33fe2
#
_cell.length_a   1.000
_cell.length_b   1.000
_cell.length_c   1.000
_cell.angle_alpha   90.00
_cell.angle_beta   90.00
_cell.angle_gamma   90.00
#
_symmetry.space_group_name_H-M   'P 1'
#
loop_
_entity.id
_entity.type
_entity.pdbx_description
1 polymer ?
#
loop_
_entity_poly.entity_id
_entity_poly.type
_entity_poly.pdbx_seq_one_letter_code
_entity_poly.pdbx_strand_id
1 'polypeptide(L)'
;HVHQENWQQYQRHVAADDAGWIYFGVGRTASHIIGFDPRTGKATPMITEGERVRGSAVVYRDLNGKVYGHPGTAPNDPNTVPGRWLELYEGRATKLDREPAIRSKPIITGSQGLFHTEFPDGKRLKECDTVERVLVVEDPGAGTVKRLRFDYRSEGAHIMGLAVAPDGAIGGGTSFPMRFFRYEPRADRWVNRECYSQWNTVARQRDLFFVGGYPGGFLLAWDPARVWVPTEKGNEKSNPLHLIECKPAIHRPHKLLAHPDGHTLVLAGTPDYGFTGGGLLIWDRTTGNHTLLEHTQILPEHS
;
A
#
# COMPACT_ATOMS: atom_id res chain seq x y z
N HIS A 1 -21.46 -13.29 -6.84
CA HIS A 1 -20.58 -12.30 -6.22
C HIS A 1 -20.74 -12.30 -4.71
N VAL A 2 -19.96 -13.12 -4.02
CA VAL A 2 -20.01 -13.31 -2.55
C VAL A 2 -19.62 -12.05 -1.76
N HIS A 3 -19.17 -10.97 -2.46
CA HIS A 3 -18.60 -9.78 -1.83
C HIS A 3 -19.25 -8.47 -2.26
N GLN A 4 -20.40 -8.51 -2.91
CA GLN A 4 -21.02 -7.31 -3.49
C GLN A 4 -21.50 -6.29 -2.46
N GLU A 5 -21.82 -6.70 -1.26
CA GLU A 5 -22.35 -5.81 -0.23
C GLU A 5 -21.26 -4.89 0.34
N ASN A 6 -19.99 -5.19 0.07
CA ASN A 6 -18.88 -4.38 0.55
C ASN A 6 -17.75 -4.36 -0.48
N TRP A 7 -17.93 -3.58 -1.52
CA TRP A 7 -17.04 -3.46 -2.66
C TRP A 7 -15.61 -2.97 -2.34
N GLN A 8 -15.35 -2.49 -1.13
CA GLN A 8 -14.02 -2.11 -0.65
C GLN A 8 -13.19 -3.30 -0.10
N GLN A 9 -13.62 -4.51 -0.36
CA GLN A 9 -12.84 -5.70 -0.04
C GLN A 9 -11.78 -5.97 -1.12
N TYR A 10 -10.59 -6.34 -0.66
CA TYR A 10 -9.50 -6.70 -1.56
C TYR A 10 -9.19 -8.19 -1.44
N GLN A 11 -9.02 -8.83 -2.57
CA GLN A 11 -8.37 -10.12 -2.62
C GLN A 11 -6.85 -9.88 -2.59
N ARG A 12 -6.19 -10.32 -1.54
CA ARG A 12 -4.74 -10.09 -1.33
C ARG A 12 -3.92 -11.37 -1.34
N HIS A 13 -4.54 -12.48 -1.01
CA HIS A 13 -3.89 -13.77 -0.91
C HIS A 13 -4.63 -14.78 -1.76
N VAL A 14 -3.87 -15.62 -2.46
CA VAL A 14 -4.39 -16.76 -3.20
C VAL A 14 -3.43 -17.93 -3.01
N ALA A 15 -3.99 -19.11 -2.80
CA ALA A 15 -3.24 -20.35 -2.72
C ALA A 15 -4.08 -21.50 -3.27
N ALA A 16 -3.45 -22.50 -3.86
CA ALA A 16 -4.11 -23.70 -4.34
C ALA A 16 -3.65 -24.93 -3.55
N ASP A 17 -4.53 -25.87 -3.29
CA ASP A 17 -4.17 -27.17 -2.75
C ASP A 17 -3.80 -28.19 -3.85
N ASP A 18 -3.32 -29.36 -3.45
CA ASP A 18 -2.95 -30.43 -4.40
C ASP A 18 -4.16 -31.11 -5.04
N ALA A 19 -5.36 -30.95 -4.47
CA ALA A 19 -6.61 -31.42 -5.05
C ALA A 19 -7.16 -30.49 -6.14
N GLY A 20 -6.50 -29.33 -6.38
CA GLY A 20 -6.83 -28.38 -7.41
C GLY A 20 -7.87 -27.33 -7.02
N TRP A 21 -8.19 -27.21 -5.74
CA TRP A 21 -9.00 -26.10 -5.22
C TRP A 21 -8.15 -24.84 -5.05
N ILE A 22 -8.77 -23.69 -5.29
CA ILE A 22 -8.14 -22.36 -5.12
C ILE A 22 -8.82 -21.64 -3.97
N TYR A 23 -8.02 -21.10 -3.05
CA TYR A 23 -8.52 -20.35 -1.89
C TYR A 23 -8.08 -18.90 -1.98
N PHE A 24 -9.02 -18.00 -1.66
CA PHE A 24 -8.80 -16.56 -1.66
C PHE A 24 -8.95 -16.01 -0.26
N GLY A 25 -7.94 -15.32 0.21
CA GLY A 25 -8.01 -14.48 1.40
C GLY A 25 -8.44 -13.07 1.01
N VAL A 26 -9.59 -12.64 1.51
CA VAL A 26 -10.26 -11.40 1.15
C VAL A 26 -10.42 -10.53 2.38
N GLY A 27 -10.47 -9.27 2.21
CA GLY A 27 -10.79 -8.31 3.27
C GLY A 27 -10.42 -6.92 2.88
N ARG A 28 -10.81 -6.10 3.70
CA ARG A 28 -10.30 -5.06 4.56
C ARG A 28 -11.33 -4.73 5.65
N THR A 29 -12.59 -4.52 5.28
CA THR A 29 -13.66 -4.12 6.21
C THR A 29 -14.19 -5.33 6.97
N ALA A 30 -14.42 -6.43 6.24
CA ALA A 30 -14.79 -7.71 6.83
C ALA A 30 -14.05 -8.84 6.08
N SER A 31 -13.17 -9.53 6.77
CA SER A 31 -12.38 -10.60 6.19
C SER A 31 -13.23 -11.78 5.72
N HIS A 32 -12.76 -12.49 4.69
CA HIS A 32 -13.40 -13.72 4.24
C HIS A 32 -12.38 -14.68 3.64
N ILE A 33 -12.67 -15.98 3.72
CA ILE A 33 -11.94 -17.02 2.98
C ILE A 33 -12.92 -17.72 2.07
N ILE A 34 -12.61 -17.74 0.78
CA ILE A 34 -13.44 -18.35 -0.27
C ILE A 34 -12.65 -19.50 -0.89
N GLY A 35 -13.22 -20.67 -0.93
CA GLY A 35 -12.75 -21.79 -1.74
C GLY A 35 -13.43 -21.78 -3.10
N PHE A 36 -12.67 -22.02 -4.14
CA PHE A 36 -13.16 -22.09 -5.53
C PHE A 36 -12.73 -23.42 -6.15
N ASP A 37 -13.70 -24.13 -6.72
CA ASP A 37 -13.44 -25.31 -7.54
C ASP A 37 -13.41 -24.94 -9.03
N PRO A 38 -12.24 -24.92 -9.67
CA PRO A 38 -12.13 -24.55 -11.09
C PRO A 38 -12.86 -25.53 -12.04
N ARG A 39 -13.07 -26.77 -11.62
CA ARG A 39 -13.72 -27.80 -12.45
C ARG A 39 -15.21 -27.56 -12.57
N THR A 40 -15.82 -27.04 -11.50
CA THR A 40 -17.28 -26.79 -11.47
C THR A 40 -17.63 -25.31 -11.56
N GLY A 41 -16.64 -24.42 -11.39
CA GLY A 41 -16.85 -22.98 -11.31
C GLY A 41 -17.53 -22.52 -10.02
N LYS A 42 -17.63 -23.40 -9.01
CA LYS A 42 -18.34 -23.10 -7.76
C LYS A 42 -17.43 -22.43 -6.75
N ALA A 43 -17.87 -21.29 -6.21
CA ALA A 43 -17.27 -20.63 -5.06
C ALA A 43 -18.05 -20.97 -3.78
N THR A 44 -17.33 -21.26 -2.70
CA THR A 44 -17.91 -21.64 -1.41
C THR A 44 -17.23 -20.87 -0.28
N PRO A 45 -17.99 -20.21 0.62
CA PRO A 45 -17.44 -19.64 1.84
C PRO A 45 -16.80 -20.71 2.74
N MET A 46 -15.58 -20.44 3.23
CA MET A 46 -14.86 -21.32 4.15
C MET A 46 -15.05 -20.93 5.61
N ILE A 47 -15.62 -19.75 5.86
CA ILE A 47 -15.98 -19.24 7.19
C ILE A 47 -17.41 -18.70 7.14
N THR A 48 -18.07 -18.68 8.29
CA THR A 48 -19.41 -18.12 8.46
C THR A 48 -19.36 -16.60 8.59
N GLU A 49 -20.50 -15.93 8.42
CA GLU A 49 -20.60 -14.47 8.61
C GLU A 49 -20.17 -14.04 10.02
N GLY A 50 -20.50 -14.82 11.05
CA GLY A 50 -20.10 -14.55 12.44
C GLY A 50 -18.60 -14.71 12.73
N GLU A 51 -17.85 -15.30 11.82
CA GLU A 51 -16.40 -15.48 11.93
C GLU A 51 -15.60 -14.42 11.16
N ARG A 52 -16.29 -13.56 10.42
CA ARG A 52 -15.67 -12.47 9.71
C ARG A 52 -15.26 -11.38 10.69
N VAL A 53 -14.05 -10.87 10.54
CA VAL A 53 -13.49 -9.80 11.39
C VAL A 53 -12.94 -8.68 10.53
N ARG A 54 -12.79 -7.50 11.12
CA ARG A 54 -12.11 -6.40 10.43
C ARG A 54 -10.66 -6.79 10.14
N GLY A 55 -10.21 -6.55 8.92
CA GLY A 55 -8.89 -6.90 8.44
C GLY A 55 -8.94 -7.75 7.18
N SER A 56 -7.80 -8.31 6.79
CA SER A 56 -7.67 -9.16 5.61
C SER A 56 -7.42 -10.60 6.02
N ALA A 57 -8.17 -11.52 5.45
CA ALA A 57 -7.87 -12.93 5.59
C ALA A 57 -6.60 -13.28 4.80
N VAL A 58 -5.86 -14.24 5.31
CA VAL A 58 -4.67 -14.80 4.66
C VAL A 58 -4.88 -16.27 4.34
N VAL A 59 -4.25 -16.72 3.26
CA VAL A 59 -4.16 -18.13 2.89
C VAL A 59 -2.75 -18.43 2.42
N TYR A 60 -2.18 -19.53 2.88
CA TYR A 60 -0.81 -19.96 2.57
C TYR A 60 -0.80 -21.44 2.21
N ARG A 61 -0.15 -21.77 1.12
CA ARG A 61 0.14 -23.17 0.79
C ARG A 61 1.33 -23.67 1.61
N ASP A 62 1.23 -24.87 2.15
CA ASP A 62 2.36 -25.59 2.74
C ASP A 62 2.87 -26.68 1.77
N LEU A 63 4.07 -27.18 2.05
CA LEU A 63 4.71 -28.26 1.28
C LEU A 63 3.95 -29.60 1.38
N ASN A 64 3.05 -29.76 2.35
CA ASN A 64 2.16 -30.94 2.47
C ASN A 64 0.99 -30.93 1.47
N GLY A 65 0.94 -29.94 0.57
CA GLY A 65 -0.10 -29.84 -0.44
C GLY A 65 -1.41 -29.23 0.03
N LYS A 66 -1.54 -28.90 1.31
CA LYS A 66 -2.71 -28.23 1.88
C LYS A 66 -2.54 -26.73 1.95
N VAL A 67 -3.63 -26.00 2.11
CA VAL A 67 -3.65 -24.57 2.34
C VAL A 67 -4.07 -24.29 3.78
N TYR A 68 -3.46 -23.32 4.40
CA TYR A 68 -3.79 -22.84 5.73
C TYR A 68 -4.25 -21.40 5.67
N GLY A 69 -5.36 -21.11 6.34
CA GLY A 69 -5.98 -19.80 6.30
C GLY A 69 -6.29 -19.25 7.69
N HIS A 70 -6.28 -17.92 7.79
CA HIS A 70 -6.68 -17.20 8.99
C HIS A 70 -7.58 -16.02 8.61
N PRO A 71 -8.79 -15.90 9.20
CA PRO A 71 -9.68 -14.80 8.95
C PRO A 71 -9.29 -13.55 9.77
N GLY A 72 -8.45 -12.73 9.26
CA GLY A 72 -8.05 -11.49 9.91
C GLY A 72 -6.65 -11.54 10.49
N THR A 73 -5.82 -10.63 10.02
CA THR A 73 -4.42 -10.46 10.42
C THR A 73 -4.08 -8.98 10.52
N ALA A 74 -4.90 -8.17 11.18
CA ALA A 74 -4.42 -6.87 11.59
C ALA A 74 -3.52 -7.11 12.82
N PRO A 75 -2.19 -6.95 12.74
CA PRO A 75 -1.27 -7.27 13.83
C PRO A 75 -1.54 -6.48 15.12
N ASN A 76 -2.38 -5.43 15.05
CA ASN A 76 -2.73 -4.56 16.16
C ASN A 76 -4.25 -4.41 16.32
N ASP A 77 -5.06 -5.32 15.79
CA ASP A 77 -6.50 -5.30 16.01
C ASP A 77 -6.82 -6.07 17.29
N PRO A 78 -7.35 -5.39 18.36
CA PRO A 78 -7.74 -6.04 19.60
C PRO A 78 -8.86 -7.08 19.42
N ASN A 79 -9.53 -7.07 18.26
CA ASN A 79 -10.53 -8.06 17.89
C ASN A 79 -9.95 -9.27 17.15
N THR A 80 -8.65 -9.33 16.94
CA THR A 80 -8.01 -10.54 16.40
C THR A 80 -8.11 -11.63 17.47
N VAL A 81 -9.02 -12.57 17.26
CA VAL A 81 -9.20 -13.69 18.18
C VAL A 81 -8.06 -14.69 17.93
N PRO A 82 -7.17 -14.95 18.92
CA PRO A 82 -6.16 -15.96 18.80
C PRO A 82 -6.80 -17.33 18.50
N GLY A 83 -6.19 -18.11 17.61
CA GLY A 83 -6.56 -19.52 17.43
C GLY A 83 -7.57 -19.83 16.33
N ARG A 84 -7.87 -18.89 15.41
CA ARG A 84 -8.79 -19.15 14.27
C ARG A 84 -8.07 -19.62 13.00
N TRP A 85 -7.04 -20.41 13.12
CA TRP A 85 -6.43 -21.04 11.96
C TRP A 85 -7.32 -22.15 11.40
N LEU A 86 -7.31 -22.26 10.08
CA LEU A 86 -8.05 -23.27 9.32
C LEU A 86 -7.07 -24.05 8.45
N GLU A 87 -7.23 -25.36 8.41
CA GLU A 87 -6.72 -26.20 7.34
C GLU A 87 -7.76 -26.24 6.23
N LEU A 88 -7.35 -25.95 5.01
CA LEU A 88 -8.18 -25.86 3.81
C LEU A 88 -7.70 -26.92 2.82
N TYR A 89 -8.56 -27.88 2.52
CA TYR A 89 -8.26 -28.96 1.60
C TYR A 89 -9.53 -29.51 0.95
N GLU A 90 -9.49 -29.77 -0.35
CA GLU A 90 -10.64 -30.28 -1.13
C GLU A 90 -11.94 -29.48 -0.92
N GLY A 91 -11.82 -28.16 -0.79
CA GLY A 91 -12.98 -27.29 -0.58
C GLY A 91 -13.62 -27.38 0.80
N ARG A 92 -12.92 -27.96 1.77
CA ARG A 92 -13.35 -28.05 3.16
C ARG A 92 -12.44 -27.22 4.07
N ALA A 93 -13.01 -26.71 5.15
CA ALA A 93 -12.29 -25.99 6.18
C ALA A 93 -12.36 -26.73 7.51
N THR A 94 -11.21 -27.06 8.08
CA THR A 94 -11.09 -27.68 9.41
C THR A 94 -10.42 -26.70 10.36
N LYS A 95 -11.05 -26.42 11.51
CA LYS A 95 -10.49 -25.51 12.52
C LYS A 95 -9.29 -26.14 13.20
N LEU A 96 -8.26 -25.34 13.43
CA LEU A 96 -7.07 -25.75 14.17
C LEU A 96 -7.02 -25.04 15.53
N ASP A 97 -6.54 -25.75 16.54
CA ASP A 97 -6.38 -25.21 17.90
C ASP A 97 -5.17 -24.30 18.06
N ARG A 98 -4.26 -24.32 17.09
CA ARG A 98 -3.02 -23.52 17.10
C ARG A 98 -2.60 -23.12 15.70
N GLU A 99 -1.73 -22.12 15.63
CA GLU A 99 -1.10 -21.71 14.38
C GLU A 99 -0.26 -22.86 13.78
N PRO A 100 -0.49 -23.22 12.51
CA PRO A 100 0.30 -24.24 11.84
C PRO A 100 1.72 -23.74 11.52
N ALA A 101 2.69 -24.64 11.59
CA ALA A 101 4.05 -24.36 11.14
C ALA A 101 4.12 -24.44 9.61
N ILE A 102 3.76 -23.35 8.95
CA ILE A 102 3.77 -23.29 7.49
C ILE A 102 5.20 -23.11 6.98
N ARG A 103 5.68 -24.04 6.17
CA ARG A 103 7.07 -24.08 5.69
C ARG A 103 7.33 -23.15 4.50
N SER A 104 6.32 -22.78 3.74
CA SER A 104 6.45 -21.87 2.60
C SER A 104 5.52 -20.68 2.75
N LYS A 105 5.88 -19.75 3.64
CA LYS A 105 5.20 -18.45 3.72
C LYS A 105 5.70 -17.56 2.59
N PRO A 106 4.80 -16.96 1.76
CA PRO A 106 5.22 -15.98 0.79
C PRO A 106 5.72 -14.71 1.47
N ILE A 107 6.73 -14.06 0.91
CA ILE A 107 7.08 -12.69 1.27
C ILE A 107 6.11 -11.74 0.57
N ILE A 108 5.51 -10.82 1.32
CA ILE A 108 4.82 -9.68 0.76
C ILE A 108 5.87 -8.59 0.55
N THR A 109 6.15 -8.25 -0.69
CA THR A 109 6.94 -7.07 -1.02
C THR A 109 6.09 -5.82 -0.89
N GLY A 110 6.70 -4.66 -0.62
CA GLY A 110 6.01 -3.38 -0.47
C GLY A 110 5.16 -2.97 -1.67
N SER A 111 5.37 -3.59 -2.83
CA SER A 111 4.63 -3.36 -4.09
C SER A 111 3.55 -4.40 -4.38
N GLN A 112 3.07 -5.12 -3.39
CA GLN A 112 2.01 -6.13 -3.52
C GLN A 112 2.41 -7.45 -4.22
N GLY A 113 3.68 -7.65 -4.51
CA GLY A 113 4.20 -8.93 -5.00
C GLY A 113 4.28 -9.96 -3.87
N LEU A 114 3.95 -11.21 -4.18
CA LEU A 114 4.15 -12.34 -3.30
C LEU A 114 5.34 -13.15 -3.82
N PHE A 115 6.36 -13.35 -2.96
CA PHE A 115 7.52 -14.16 -3.31
C PHE A 115 7.70 -15.29 -2.32
N HIS A 116 8.21 -16.41 -2.80
CA HIS A 116 8.73 -17.45 -1.93
C HIS A 116 10.12 -17.04 -1.45
N THR A 117 10.40 -17.27 -0.16
CA THR A 117 11.71 -16.98 0.42
C THR A 117 12.75 -18.04 0.12
N GLU A 118 12.32 -19.25 -0.22
CA GLU A 118 13.19 -20.39 -0.44
C GLU A 118 13.03 -20.93 -1.85
N PHE A 119 14.17 -21.19 -2.49
CA PHE A 119 14.23 -21.88 -3.76
C PHE A 119 14.22 -23.40 -3.58
N PRO A 120 13.83 -24.18 -4.61
CA PRO A 120 13.81 -25.64 -4.51
C PRO A 120 15.15 -26.29 -4.14
N ASP A 121 16.26 -25.63 -4.40
CA ASP A 121 17.61 -26.07 -4.06
C ASP A 121 18.08 -25.64 -2.66
N GLY A 122 17.19 -25.09 -1.85
CA GLY A 122 17.46 -24.68 -0.46
C GLY A 122 18.10 -23.30 -0.32
N LYS A 123 18.35 -22.60 -1.41
CA LYS A 123 18.78 -21.21 -1.35
C LYS A 123 17.67 -20.30 -0.88
N ARG A 124 18.02 -19.11 -0.38
CA ARG A 124 17.08 -18.15 0.17
C ARG A 124 17.16 -16.80 -0.55
N LEU A 125 16.00 -16.24 -0.85
CA LEU A 125 15.87 -14.88 -1.33
C LEU A 125 15.99 -13.92 -0.15
N LYS A 126 17.01 -13.06 -0.16
CA LYS A 126 17.24 -12.02 0.86
C LYS A 126 16.70 -10.67 0.41
N GLU A 127 16.84 -10.35 -0.86
CA GLU A 127 16.43 -9.08 -1.44
C GLU A 127 16.03 -9.28 -2.91
N CYS A 128 14.96 -8.64 -3.33
CA CYS A 128 14.58 -8.50 -4.73
C CYS A 128 14.16 -7.06 -4.97
N ASP A 129 15.10 -6.25 -5.45
CA ASP A 129 14.86 -4.86 -5.81
C ASP A 129 14.70 -4.75 -7.33
N THR A 130 13.44 -4.57 -7.76
CA THR A 130 13.12 -4.46 -9.19
C THR A 130 13.45 -3.08 -9.76
N VAL A 131 13.61 -2.06 -8.93
CA VAL A 131 13.99 -0.70 -9.35
C VAL A 131 15.48 -0.62 -9.61
N GLU A 132 16.29 -1.08 -8.64
CA GLU A 132 17.74 -1.15 -8.75
C GLU A 132 18.21 -2.38 -9.54
N ARG A 133 17.27 -3.29 -9.87
CA ARG A 133 17.53 -4.53 -10.63
C ARG A 133 18.56 -5.42 -9.96
N VAL A 134 18.34 -5.64 -8.66
CA VAL A 134 19.23 -6.43 -7.83
C VAL A 134 18.48 -7.58 -7.18
N LEU A 135 19.10 -8.74 -7.22
CA LEU A 135 18.68 -9.95 -6.53
C LEU A 135 19.79 -10.37 -5.58
N VAL A 136 19.45 -10.55 -4.30
CA VAL A 136 20.39 -11.08 -3.30
C VAL A 136 19.92 -12.46 -2.86
N VAL A 137 20.77 -13.45 -3.10
CA VAL A 137 20.51 -14.86 -2.82
C VAL A 137 21.53 -15.38 -1.82
N GLU A 138 21.06 -15.93 -0.74
CA GLU A 138 21.84 -16.65 0.27
C GLU A 138 21.85 -18.15 -0.06
N ASP A 139 23.01 -18.76 0.00
CA ASP A 139 23.18 -20.21 0.01
C ASP A 139 23.60 -20.66 1.41
N PRO A 140 22.67 -21.14 2.25
CA PRO A 140 23.00 -21.56 3.61
C PRO A 140 23.93 -22.76 3.66
N GLY A 141 23.87 -23.65 2.65
CA GLY A 141 24.73 -24.82 2.57
C GLY A 141 26.19 -24.48 2.29
N ALA A 142 26.41 -23.46 1.44
CA ALA A 142 27.75 -22.97 1.12
C ALA A 142 28.20 -21.81 2.00
N GLY A 143 27.35 -21.25 2.87
CA GLY A 143 27.63 -20.08 3.67
C GLY A 143 27.90 -18.81 2.86
N THR A 144 27.34 -18.70 1.66
CA THR A 144 27.62 -17.58 0.74
C THR A 144 26.39 -16.74 0.45
N VAL A 145 26.63 -15.45 0.17
CA VAL A 145 25.61 -14.51 -0.29
C VAL A 145 26.05 -13.94 -1.62
N LYS A 146 25.19 -14.05 -2.63
CA LYS A 146 25.45 -13.51 -3.97
C LYS A 146 24.52 -12.34 -4.25
N ARG A 147 25.10 -11.22 -4.69
CA ARG A 147 24.37 -10.07 -5.22
C ARG A 147 24.45 -10.12 -6.75
N LEU A 148 23.30 -10.32 -7.38
CA LEU A 148 23.19 -10.46 -8.83
C LEU A 148 22.46 -9.24 -9.39
N ARG A 149 22.99 -8.69 -10.49
CA ARG A 149 22.25 -7.74 -11.30
C ARG A 149 21.50 -8.50 -12.39
N PHE A 150 20.28 -8.07 -12.65
CA PHE A 150 19.45 -8.62 -13.72
C PHE A 150 18.89 -7.49 -14.57
N ASP A 151 18.54 -7.79 -15.79
CA ASP A 151 17.87 -6.85 -16.67
C ASP A 151 16.51 -7.39 -17.10
N TYR A 152 15.56 -6.47 -17.26
CA TYR A 152 14.24 -6.79 -17.76
C TYR A 152 13.61 -5.53 -18.38
N ARG A 153 12.70 -5.72 -19.31
CA ARG A 153 11.89 -4.63 -19.85
C ARG A 153 10.78 -4.31 -18.85
N SER A 154 10.93 -3.19 -18.14
CA SER A 154 9.91 -2.69 -17.25
C SER A 154 8.92 -1.80 -17.99
N GLU A 155 7.71 -1.68 -17.45
CA GLU A 155 6.77 -0.64 -17.85
C GLU A 155 7.22 0.73 -17.32
N GLY A 156 6.74 1.81 -17.97
CA GLY A 156 6.96 3.16 -17.48
C GLY A 156 6.25 3.41 -16.16
N ALA A 157 6.88 4.16 -15.26
CA ALA A 157 6.24 4.59 -14.01
C ALA A 157 5.07 5.53 -14.31
N HIS A 158 3.97 5.38 -13.58
CA HIS A 158 2.82 6.27 -13.70
C HIS A 158 3.16 7.63 -13.07
N ILE A 159 3.05 8.70 -13.83
CA ILE A 159 3.14 10.07 -13.31
C ILE A 159 1.81 10.37 -12.62
N MET A 160 1.85 10.60 -11.31
CA MET A 160 0.66 10.83 -10.49
C MET A 160 0.29 12.32 -10.42
N GLY A 161 1.28 13.18 -10.32
CA GLY A 161 1.08 14.62 -10.30
C GLY A 161 2.34 15.35 -10.75
N LEU A 162 2.17 16.51 -11.37
CA LEU A 162 3.26 17.39 -11.74
C LEU A 162 2.85 18.86 -11.62
N ALA A 163 3.81 19.68 -11.27
CA ALA A 163 3.65 21.13 -11.24
C ALA A 163 5.00 21.82 -11.48
N VAL A 164 4.95 23.10 -11.84
CA VAL A 164 6.16 23.92 -11.92
C VAL A 164 6.61 24.26 -10.50
N ALA A 165 7.84 23.91 -10.15
CA ALA A 165 8.44 24.26 -8.87
C ALA A 165 8.83 25.76 -8.80
N PRO A 166 9.11 26.32 -7.61
CA PRO A 166 9.48 27.70 -7.43
C PRO A 166 10.69 28.16 -8.26
N ASP A 167 11.63 27.26 -8.49
CA ASP A 167 12.84 27.50 -9.28
C ASP A 167 12.65 27.33 -10.80
N GLY A 168 11.42 27.09 -11.24
CA GLY A 168 11.06 26.93 -12.66
C GLY A 168 11.26 25.53 -13.22
N ALA A 169 11.77 24.58 -12.44
CA ALA A 169 11.80 23.18 -12.83
C ALA A 169 10.39 22.57 -12.78
N ILE A 170 10.19 21.46 -13.48
CA ILE A 170 8.97 20.65 -13.38
C ILE A 170 9.24 19.55 -12.38
N GLY A 171 8.46 19.49 -11.31
CA GLY A 171 8.56 18.49 -10.26
C GLY A 171 7.28 17.67 -10.10
N GLY A 172 7.42 16.45 -9.62
CA GLY A 172 6.27 15.60 -9.39
C GLY A 172 6.62 14.25 -8.76
N GLY A 173 5.62 13.41 -8.65
CA GLY A 173 5.74 12.07 -8.12
C GLY A 173 5.26 11.00 -9.08
N THR A 174 5.81 9.80 -8.92
CA THR A 174 5.38 8.62 -9.65
C THR A 174 4.83 7.55 -8.71
N SER A 175 4.11 6.57 -9.27
CA SER A 175 3.79 5.33 -8.59
C SER A 175 4.35 4.14 -9.35
N PHE A 176 4.79 3.13 -8.58
CA PHE A 176 5.32 1.88 -9.10
C PHE A 176 6.44 2.03 -10.14
N PRO A 177 7.63 2.51 -9.74
CA PRO A 177 8.07 2.83 -8.37
C PRO A 177 7.64 4.23 -7.90
N MET A 178 7.57 4.39 -6.57
CA MET A 178 7.29 5.68 -5.93
C MET A 178 8.57 6.49 -5.90
N ARG A 179 8.62 7.50 -6.76
CA ARG A 179 9.80 8.37 -6.92
C ARG A 179 9.37 9.83 -7.02
N PHE A 180 10.22 10.70 -6.51
CA PHE A 180 10.23 12.12 -6.87
C PHE A 180 11.04 12.28 -8.15
N PHE A 181 10.53 13.04 -9.09
CA PHE A 181 11.31 13.51 -10.24
C PHE A 181 11.31 15.03 -10.31
N ARG A 182 12.40 15.57 -10.84
CA ARG A 182 12.57 16.96 -11.16
C ARG A 182 13.24 17.09 -12.52
N TYR A 183 12.62 17.84 -13.41
CA TYR A 183 13.12 18.12 -14.74
C TYR A 183 13.42 19.61 -14.88
N GLU A 184 14.61 19.95 -15.32
CA GLU A 184 15.06 21.29 -15.63
C GLU A 184 15.01 21.53 -17.15
N PRO A 185 13.96 22.15 -17.69
CA PRO A 185 13.77 22.24 -19.15
C PRO A 185 14.89 22.99 -19.89
N ARG A 186 15.50 23.99 -19.23
CA ARG A 186 16.59 24.77 -19.86
C ARG A 186 17.92 23.99 -19.98
N ALA A 187 18.15 23.07 -19.09
CA ALA A 187 19.37 22.27 -19.01
C ALA A 187 19.18 20.83 -19.52
N ASP A 188 17.95 20.46 -19.88
CA ASP A 188 17.54 19.09 -20.20
C ASP A 188 18.07 18.07 -19.17
N ARG A 189 17.92 18.42 -17.89
CA ARG A 189 18.47 17.64 -16.80
C ARG A 189 17.40 17.05 -15.91
N TRP A 190 17.50 15.76 -15.65
CA TRP A 190 16.62 15.01 -14.77
C TRP A 190 17.29 14.68 -13.44
N VAL A 191 16.51 14.80 -12.37
CA VAL A 191 16.81 14.28 -11.05
C VAL A 191 15.70 13.33 -10.66
N ASN A 192 16.08 12.14 -10.19
CA ASN A 192 15.16 11.12 -9.68
C ASN A 192 15.63 10.70 -8.30
N ARG A 193 14.71 10.65 -7.33
CA ARG A 193 15.03 10.34 -5.93
C ARG A 193 13.96 9.46 -5.33
N GLU A 194 14.31 8.70 -4.33
CA GLU A 194 13.32 8.12 -3.42
C GLU A 194 12.51 9.22 -2.76
N CYS A 195 11.23 8.99 -2.60
CA CYS A 195 10.33 9.93 -1.94
C CYS A 195 9.53 9.24 -0.82
N TYR A 196 9.02 10.05 0.08
CA TYR A 196 8.12 9.58 1.12
C TYR A 196 6.82 9.12 0.48
N SER A 197 6.66 7.81 0.34
CA SER A 197 5.48 7.15 -0.18
C SER A 197 4.99 7.69 -1.55
N GLN A 198 3.71 7.58 -1.88
CA GLN A 198 3.15 7.93 -3.19
C GLN A 198 2.65 9.37 -3.23
N TRP A 199 3.19 10.18 -4.12
CA TRP A 199 2.80 11.58 -4.33
C TRP A 199 1.66 11.66 -5.34
N ASN A 200 0.44 11.78 -4.86
CA ASN A 200 -0.76 11.74 -5.72
C ASN A 200 -1.04 13.06 -6.43
N THR A 201 -0.82 14.16 -5.72
CA THR A 201 -1.11 15.50 -6.22
C THR A 201 -0.09 16.48 -5.68
N VAL A 202 0.22 17.49 -6.47
CA VAL A 202 1.24 18.49 -6.13
C VAL A 202 0.77 19.88 -6.51
N ALA A 203 1.25 20.88 -5.79
CA ALA A 203 0.97 22.29 -6.09
C ALA A 203 2.14 23.17 -5.67
N ARG A 204 2.38 24.24 -6.42
CA ARG A 204 3.27 25.31 -6.01
C ARG A 204 2.47 26.41 -5.34
N GLN A 205 3.00 26.92 -4.23
CA GLN A 205 2.55 28.19 -3.67
C GLN A 205 3.76 29.02 -3.25
N ARG A 206 3.97 30.14 -3.92
CA ARG A 206 5.13 31.04 -3.74
C ARG A 206 6.46 30.28 -3.88
N ASP A 207 7.22 30.21 -2.79
CA ASP A 207 8.57 29.66 -2.64
C ASP A 207 8.63 28.16 -2.32
N LEU A 208 7.47 27.55 -2.05
CA LEU A 208 7.37 26.14 -1.68
C LEU A 208 6.60 25.31 -2.69
N PHE A 209 6.92 24.03 -2.70
CA PHE A 209 6.25 23.00 -3.46
C PHE A 209 5.57 22.05 -2.48
N PHE A 210 4.28 21.87 -2.61
CA PHE A 210 3.47 21.07 -1.72
C PHE A 210 3.02 19.78 -2.37
N VAL A 211 2.86 18.73 -1.56
CA VAL A 211 2.51 17.38 -1.99
C VAL A 211 1.41 16.83 -1.13
N GLY A 212 0.35 16.35 -1.76
CA GLY A 212 -0.65 15.49 -1.14
C GLY A 212 -0.44 14.03 -1.55
N GLY A 213 -0.33 13.11 -0.59
CA GLY A 213 0.07 11.74 -0.92
C GLY A 213 -0.61 10.63 -0.14
N TYR A 214 -0.47 9.42 -0.66
CA TYR A 214 -1.02 8.17 -0.15
C TYR A 214 0.13 7.26 0.38
N PRO A 215 -0.11 6.46 1.43
CA PRO A 215 -1.32 6.37 2.25
C PRO A 215 -1.41 7.47 3.31
N GLY A 216 -2.59 7.59 3.93
CA GLY A 216 -2.81 8.45 5.10
C GLY A 216 -3.20 9.90 4.78
N GLY A 217 -3.27 10.27 3.50
CA GLY A 217 -3.63 11.64 3.13
C GLY A 217 -2.64 12.67 3.68
N PHE A 218 -1.35 12.39 3.59
CA PHE A 218 -0.33 13.29 4.11
C PHE A 218 -0.17 14.54 3.25
N LEU A 219 0.26 15.62 3.90
CA LEU A 219 0.71 16.85 3.26
C LEU A 219 2.20 17.05 3.55
N LEU A 220 3.01 17.28 2.50
CA LEU A 220 4.42 17.66 2.62
C LEU A 220 4.66 19.04 2.07
N ALA A 221 5.74 19.70 2.55
CA ALA A 221 6.29 20.92 2.00
C ALA A 221 7.75 20.70 1.60
N TRP A 222 8.06 20.92 0.33
CA TRP A 222 9.43 20.88 -0.18
C TRP A 222 9.90 22.29 -0.53
N ASP A 223 11.06 22.66 0.03
CA ASP A 223 11.77 23.88 -0.30
C ASP A 223 12.92 23.55 -1.27
N PRO A 224 12.82 23.92 -2.56
CA PRO A 224 13.87 23.64 -3.52
C PRO A 224 15.18 24.43 -3.27
N ALA A 225 15.16 25.48 -2.46
CA ALA A 225 16.36 26.23 -2.07
C ALA A 225 17.18 25.51 -0.98
N ARG A 226 16.59 24.51 -0.31
CA ARG A 226 17.27 23.73 0.74
C ARG A 226 17.73 22.39 0.19
N VAL A 227 18.76 21.83 0.83
CA VAL A 227 19.24 20.48 0.53
C VAL A 227 18.12 19.47 0.78
N TRP A 228 18.01 18.50 -0.13
CA TRP A 228 17.10 17.37 0.03
C TRP A 228 17.51 16.50 1.22
N VAL A 229 16.63 16.33 2.16
CA VAL A 229 16.75 15.40 3.28
C VAL A 229 15.53 14.48 3.27
N PRO A 230 15.70 13.16 3.21
CA PRO A 230 14.58 12.22 3.17
C PRO A 230 13.54 12.54 4.25
N THR A 231 12.26 12.45 3.86
CA THR A 231 11.16 12.74 4.77
C THR A 231 11.04 11.65 5.84
N GLU A 232 11.11 12.06 7.09
CA GLU A 232 10.79 11.26 8.26
C GLU A 232 9.71 11.98 9.07
N LYS A 233 8.68 11.26 9.48
CA LYS A 233 7.59 11.82 10.27
C LYS A 233 8.11 12.30 11.63
N GLY A 234 7.86 13.58 11.94
CA GLY A 234 8.34 14.22 13.18
C GLY A 234 9.79 14.75 13.11
N ASN A 235 10.48 14.60 11.99
CA ASN A 235 11.82 15.16 11.81
C ASN A 235 11.74 16.52 11.11
N GLU A 236 11.93 17.59 11.85
CA GLU A 236 11.88 18.99 11.34
C GLU A 236 13.01 19.32 10.36
N LYS A 237 14.06 18.51 10.30
CA LYS A 237 15.17 18.69 9.36
C LYS A 237 14.87 18.14 7.97
N SER A 238 13.82 17.33 7.85
CA SER A 238 13.40 16.76 6.57
C SER A 238 13.10 17.84 5.54
N ASN A 239 13.45 17.57 4.30
CA ASN A 239 13.09 18.40 3.15
C ASN A 239 12.89 17.48 1.92
N PRO A 240 11.65 17.09 1.61
CA PRO A 240 10.35 17.64 2.06
C PRO A 240 10.02 17.38 3.54
N LEU A 241 9.40 18.40 4.18
CA LEU A 241 8.92 18.33 5.56
C LEU A 241 7.53 17.70 5.60
N HIS A 242 7.32 16.74 6.50
CA HIS A 242 6.00 16.16 6.77
C HIS A 242 5.18 17.09 7.66
N LEU A 243 4.05 17.61 7.16
CA LEU A 243 3.23 18.57 7.88
C LEU A 243 2.12 17.91 8.68
N ILE A 244 1.28 17.07 8.04
CA ILE A 244 0.10 16.45 8.64
C ILE A 244 -0.31 15.17 7.91
N GLU A 245 -1.07 14.30 8.58
CA GLU A 245 -1.86 13.21 7.99
C GLU A 245 -3.35 13.44 8.26
N CYS A 246 -4.19 13.15 7.25
CA CYS A 246 -5.62 13.46 7.26
C CYS A 246 -6.54 12.25 7.35
N LYS A 247 -5.99 11.06 7.57
CA LYS A 247 -6.84 9.87 7.75
C LYS A 247 -7.60 9.92 9.08
N PRO A 248 -8.82 9.33 9.17
CA PRO A 248 -9.47 8.53 8.12
C PRO A 248 -10.17 9.35 7.04
N ALA A 249 -10.38 10.66 7.22
CA ALA A 249 -11.17 11.49 6.31
C ALA A 249 -10.57 11.59 4.91
N ILE A 250 -9.24 11.72 4.81
CA ILE A 250 -8.50 11.65 3.55
C ILE A 250 -7.41 10.59 3.69
N HIS A 251 -7.46 9.57 2.85
CA HIS A 251 -6.42 8.55 2.75
C HIS A 251 -5.71 8.60 1.41
N ARG A 252 -6.46 8.83 0.35
CA ARG A 252 -5.95 8.99 -1.00
C ARG A 252 -6.31 10.38 -1.54
N PRO A 253 -5.38 11.32 -1.49
CA PRO A 253 -5.57 12.65 -2.10
C PRO A 253 -5.79 12.57 -3.60
N HIS A 254 -6.70 13.41 -4.09
CA HIS A 254 -6.97 13.56 -5.52
C HIS A 254 -6.57 14.93 -6.04
N LYS A 255 -6.73 15.97 -5.22
CA LYS A 255 -6.43 17.34 -5.62
C LYS A 255 -5.86 18.14 -4.47
N LEU A 256 -4.74 18.80 -4.73
CA LEU A 256 -4.17 19.85 -3.91
C LEU A 256 -4.30 21.17 -4.67
N LEU A 257 -4.92 22.16 -4.04
CA LEU A 257 -5.09 23.49 -4.55
C LEU A 257 -4.28 24.48 -3.71
N ALA A 258 -3.42 25.26 -4.35
CA ALA A 258 -2.80 26.44 -3.78
C ALA A 258 -3.70 27.64 -4.04
N HIS A 259 -4.33 28.18 -2.99
CA HIS A 259 -5.23 29.33 -3.13
C HIS A 259 -4.45 30.60 -3.51
N PRO A 260 -5.01 31.51 -4.32
CA PRO A 260 -4.34 32.71 -4.77
C PRO A 260 -3.95 33.71 -3.68
N ASP A 261 -4.52 33.62 -2.47
CA ASP A 261 -4.12 34.41 -1.30
C ASP A 261 -2.65 34.22 -0.91
N GLY A 262 -2.04 33.08 -1.35
CA GLY A 262 -0.65 32.77 -1.14
C GLY A 262 -0.32 32.16 0.22
N HIS A 263 -1.32 31.81 1.03
CA HIS A 263 -1.14 31.15 2.31
C HIS A 263 -2.09 29.96 2.55
N THR A 264 -3.23 29.90 1.89
CA THR A 264 -4.18 28.79 2.04
C THR A 264 -3.90 27.66 1.05
N LEU A 265 -3.82 26.45 1.55
CA LEU A 265 -3.81 25.21 0.78
C LEU A 265 -5.08 24.43 1.05
N VAL A 266 -5.63 23.80 0.02
CA VAL A 266 -6.81 22.93 0.15
C VAL A 266 -6.49 21.56 -0.43
N LEU A 267 -6.63 20.51 0.38
CA LEU A 267 -6.41 19.12 -0.03
C LEU A 267 -7.72 18.36 0.06
N ALA A 268 -8.13 17.72 -1.03
CA ALA A 268 -9.32 16.88 -1.10
C ALA A 268 -8.96 15.46 -1.51
N GLY A 269 -9.71 14.49 -1.01
CA GLY A 269 -9.49 13.09 -1.36
C GLY A 269 -10.51 12.13 -0.79
N THR A 270 -10.36 10.85 -1.15
CA THR A 270 -11.19 9.77 -0.63
C THR A 270 -10.73 9.29 0.74
N PRO A 271 -11.64 8.74 1.56
CA PRO A 271 -11.35 8.32 2.93
C PRO A 271 -10.51 7.05 2.97
N ASP A 272 -10.17 6.63 4.17
CA ASP A 272 -9.53 5.34 4.42
C ASP A 272 -10.49 4.18 4.10
N TYR A 273 -9.91 3.02 3.92
CA TYR A 273 -10.66 1.80 3.61
C TYR A 273 -11.69 1.48 4.70
N GLY A 274 -12.91 1.18 4.27
CA GLY A 274 -14.03 0.91 5.16
C GLY A 274 -14.80 2.15 5.60
N PHE A 275 -14.42 3.32 5.09
CA PHE A 275 -15.16 4.57 5.25
C PHE A 275 -15.76 5.00 3.92
N THR A 276 -16.82 5.80 3.98
CA THR A 276 -17.49 6.39 2.81
C THR A 276 -17.21 7.89 2.73
N GLY A 277 -17.52 8.51 1.59
CA GLY A 277 -17.38 9.94 1.40
C GLY A 277 -15.94 10.36 1.11
N GLY A 278 -15.43 11.26 1.90
CA GLY A 278 -14.10 11.83 1.79
C GLY A 278 -13.91 13.02 2.72
N GLY A 279 -12.83 13.77 2.52
CA GLY A 279 -12.49 14.90 3.35
C GLY A 279 -11.93 16.08 2.58
N LEU A 280 -11.93 17.22 3.23
CA LEU A 280 -11.35 18.46 2.79
C LEU A 280 -10.48 19.04 3.91
N LEU A 281 -9.15 19.09 3.67
CA LEU A 281 -8.23 19.81 4.54
C LEU A 281 -8.07 21.25 4.02
N ILE A 282 -8.23 22.22 4.91
CA ILE A 282 -7.86 23.61 4.70
C ILE A 282 -6.67 23.88 5.60
N TRP A 283 -5.54 24.26 5.02
CA TRP A 283 -4.26 24.44 5.72
C TRP A 283 -3.73 25.86 5.48
N ASP A 284 -3.42 26.58 6.55
CA ASP A 284 -2.71 27.84 6.50
C ASP A 284 -1.19 27.60 6.63
N ARG A 285 -0.43 27.87 5.57
CA ARG A 285 1.02 27.60 5.55
C ARG A 285 1.84 28.53 6.45
N THR A 286 1.30 29.66 6.83
CA THR A 286 2.03 30.67 7.63
C THR A 286 1.92 30.39 9.12
N THR A 287 0.77 29.90 9.55
CA THR A 287 0.49 29.64 10.96
C THR A 287 0.55 28.14 11.30
N GLY A 288 0.41 27.25 10.30
CA GLY A 288 0.22 25.82 10.50
C GLY A 288 -1.18 25.44 10.98
N ASN A 289 -2.06 26.41 11.16
CA ASN A 289 -3.45 26.16 11.53
C ASN A 289 -4.18 25.43 10.41
N HIS A 290 -5.08 24.54 10.79
CA HIS A 290 -5.84 23.79 9.80
C HIS A 290 -7.23 23.40 10.29
N THR A 291 -8.10 23.13 9.33
CA THR A 291 -9.42 22.52 9.53
C THR A 291 -9.54 21.32 8.59
N LEU A 292 -9.91 20.18 9.15
CA LEU A 292 -10.22 18.97 8.40
C LEU A 292 -11.72 18.74 8.48
N LEU A 293 -12.40 18.84 7.34
CA LEU A 293 -13.83 18.64 7.20
C LEU A 293 -14.08 17.24 6.64
N GLU A 294 -15.00 16.50 7.21
CA GLU A 294 -15.51 15.24 6.67
C GLU A 294 -16.71 15.48 5.74
N HIS A 295 -17.03 14.50 4.90
CA HIS A 295 -18.10 14.59 3.92
C HIS A 295 -19.44 15.02 4.52
N THR A 296 -19.80 14.55 5.72
CA THR A 296 -21.03 14.92 6.43
C THR A 296 -21.11 16.41 6.78
N GLN A 297 -19.98 17.10 6.89
CA GLN A 297 -19.92 18.53 7.14
C GLN A 297 -19.93 19.36 5.84
N ILE A 298 -19.65 18.73 4.70
CA ILE A 298 -19.54 19.39 3.40
C ILE A 298 -20.83 19.18 2.59
N LEU A 299 -21.30 17.93 2.51
CA LEU A 299 -22.49 17.50 1.74
C LEU A 299 -23.26 16.44 2.53
N PRO A 300 -23.96 16.81 3.61
CA PRO A 300 -24.60 15.85 4.51
C PRO A 300 -25.70 15.01 3.85
N GLU A 301 -26.35 15.50 2.81
CA GLU A 301 -27.39 14.78 2.06
C GLU A 301 -26.84 13.70 1.10
N HIS A 302 -25.54 13.65 0.93
CA HIS A 302 -24.86 12.68 0.03
C HIS A 302 -23.91 11.75 0.80
N SER A 303 -24.05 11.66 2.10
CA SER A 303 -23.20 10.85 2.97
C SER A 303 -23.79 9.46 3.26
#